data_be4727d9f57d50d66b7258ec097c15e9
#
_entry.id   be4727d9f57d50d66b7258ec097c15e9
#
_cell.length_a   1.000
_cell.length_b   1.000
_cell.length_c   1.000
_cell.angle_alpha   90.00
_cell.angle_beta   90.00
_cell.angle_gamma   90.00
#
_symmetry.space_group_name_H-M   'P 1'
#
loop_
_entity.id
_entity.type
_entity.pdbx_description
1 polymer ?
#
loop_
_entity_poly.entity_id
_entity_poly.type
_entity_poly.pdbx_seq_one_letter_code
_entity_poly.pdbx_strand_id
1 'polypeptide(L)'
;MLGRLALGCLIGLGAACSNKVVKQTNSTQVADSIIKPLYVTERVRFDTDDPAIWVNAADPAQSLVIGTDKDKNGGLYVYDLKGKIIREKTVRGLKRPNNVDVAYGLTLGGKKFDIAVATERMTHKIRVYSLPDMKPLDNGGIQVFEGETGTMFRDLMGIALYTDPAGKIYAVVGRKTGPTDGTYLWQYLLEDDGNARLKATLVRKFGKYSGLKEIESIAVDNELGYIYYSDEQVGVRKYYADPAKGNEELALFASEGYTEDNEGISIYKTSATTGYILVSDQSANQFKVYSREGRNNPHDHA
;
A
#
# COMPACT_ATOMS: atom_id res chain seq x y z
N MET A 1 93.13 14.47 -43.24
CA MET A 1 93.10 13.84 -41.91
C MET A 1 91.90 14.35 -41.17
N LEU A 2 91.12 13.52 -40.80
CA LEU A 2 89.87 13.49 -40.11
C LEU A 2 89.50 14.72 -39.26
N GLY A 3 88.37 15.33 -39.54
CA GLY A 3 87.63 16.20 -38.68
C GLY A 3 86.19 15.72 -38.60
N ARG A 4 85.71 15.32 -37.39
CA ARG A 4 84.38 14.88 -37.10
C ARG A 4 83.47 16.08 -36.75
N LEU A 5 82.44 16.31 -37.49
CA LEU A 5 81.31 17.16 -37.10
C LEU A 5 80.39 16.36 -36.16
N ALA A 6 80.04 16.93 -35.03
CA ALA A 6 79.03 16.48 -34.12
C ALA A 6 77.77 17.30 -34.36
N LEU A 7 76.68 16.66 -34.78
CA LEU A 7 75.36 17.25 -34.96
C LEU A 7 74.55 17.07 -33.68
N GLY A 8 74.25 18.15 -33.01
CA GLY A 8 73.46 18.15 -31.79
C GLY A 8 71.98 18.17 -32.13
N CYS A 9 71.27 17.11 -31.70
CA CYS A 9 69.79 17.04 -31.80
C CYS A 9 69.14 17.68 -30.55
N LEU A 10 68.51 18.81 -30.71
CA LEU A 10 67.60 19.35 -29.71
C LEU A 10 66.25 18.58 -29.72
N ILE A 11 66.01 17.87 -28.64
CA ILE A 11 64.72 17.25 -28.40
C ILE A 11 63.89 18.26 -27.60
N GLY A 12 62.85 18.84 -28.25
CA GLY A 12 61.85 19.67 -27.59
C GLY A 12 60.85 18.79 -26.86
N LEU A 13 60.81 18.88 -25.54
CA LEU A 13 59.74 18.32 -24.71
C LEU A 13 58.49 19.19 -24.85
N GLY A 14 57.52 18.74 -25.62
CA GLY A 14 56.19 19.30 -25.62
C GLY A 14 55.40 18.77 -24.40
N ALA A 15 55.17 19.62 -23.40
CA ALA A 15 54.26 19.32 -22.31
C ALA A 15 52.82 19.38 -22.80
N ALA A 16 52.19 18.24 -23.02
CA ALA A 16 50.78 18.15 -23.28
C ALA A 16 50.00 18.33 -21.97
N CYS A 17 49.43 19.54 -21.77
CA CYS A 17 48.44 19.77 -20.72
C CYS A 17 47.15 19.03 -21.06
N SER A 18 46.95 17.88 -20.47
CA SER A 18 45.68 17.18 -20.49
C SER A 18 44.70 17.89 -19.55
N ASN A 19 43.83 18.72 -20.07
CA ASN A 19 42.69 19.25 -19.34
C ASN A 19 41.68 18.08 -19.06
N LYS A 20 41.79 17.47 -17.88
CA LYS A 20 40.72 16.67 -17.34
C LYS A 20 39.55 17.59 -17.04
N VAL A 21 38.53 17.54 -17.91
CA VAL A 21 37.21 18.06 -17.60
C VAL A 21 36.66 17.21 -16.47
N VAL A 22 36.77 17.71 -15.25
CA VAL A 22 36.02 17.14 -14.10
C VAL A 22 34.55 17.48 -14.37
N LYS A 23 33.76 16.50 -14.82
CA LYS A 23 32.33 16.58 -14.75
C LYS A 23 31.97 16.71 -13.27
N GLN A 24 31.64 17.93 -12.84
CA GLN A 24 30.95 18.17 -11.60
C GLN A 24 29.55 17.56 -11.80
N THR A 25 29.34 16.35 -11.28
CA THR A 25 28.02 15.83 -11.00
C THR A 25 27.50 16.68 -9.86
N ASN A 26 26.63 17.64 -10.18
CA ASN A 26 25.78 18.26 -9.18
C ASN A 26 24.85 17.17 -8.64
N SER A 27 25.30 16.45 -7.63
CA SER A 27 24.40 15.76 -6.72
C SER A 27 23.66 16.87 -5.99
N THR A 28 22.46 17.20 -6.44
CA THR A 28 21.50 17.89 -5.60
C THR A 28 21.33 17.00 -4.38
N GLN A 29 21.97 17.31 -3.28
CA GLN A 29 21.61 16.74 -1.99
C GLN A 29 20.18 17.20 -1.77
N VAL A 30 19.23 16.28 -1.90
CA VAL A 30 17.88 16.47 -1.40
C VAL A 30 18.07 16.65 0.10
N ALA A 31 17.85 17.86 0.59
CA ALA A 31 17.91 18.11 2.02
C ALA A 31 16.86 17.20 2.66
N ASP A 32 17.26 16.41 3.65
CA ASP A 32 16.36 15.63 4.48
C ASP A 32 15.32 16.57 5.08
N SER A 33 14.17 16.69 4.43
CA SER A 33 13.11 17.54 4.90
C SER A 33 12.34 16.80 5.98
N ILE A 34 12.59 17.18 7.22
CA ILE A 34 11.81 16.66 8.36
C ILE A 34 10.40 17.24 8.28
N ILE A 35 9.45 16.42 7.89
CA ILE A 35 8.03 16.78 7.90
C ILE A 35 7.52 16.68 9.34
N LYS A 36 6.98 17.80 9.87
CA LYS A 36 6.34 17.81 11.18
C LYS A 36 4.83 17.60 11.01
N PRO A 37 4.18 16.77 11.86
CA PRO A 37 2.74 16.61 11.81
C PRO A 37 2.05 17.94 12.16
N LEU A 38 1.03 18.31 11.38
CA LEU A 38 0.18 19.46 11.69
C LEU A 38 -0.76 19.13 12.87
N TYR A 39 -1.30 17.93 12.88
CA TYR A 39 -2.13 17.39 13.96
C TYR A 39 -1.66 15.98 14.31
N VAL A 40 -1.90 15.61 15.56
CA VAL A 40 -1.68 14.25 16.08
C VAL A 40 -3.01 13.76 16.61
N THR A 41 -3.39 12.53 16.29
CA THR A 41 -4.65 11.95 16.74
C THR A 41 -4.68 11.74 18.25
N GLU A 42 -5.86 11.78 18.83
CA GLU A 42 -6.06 11.22 20.18
C GLU A 42 -5.71 9.74 20.17
N ARG A 43 -5.21 9.24 21.29
CA ARG A 43 -4.75 7.85 21.40
C ARG A 43 -5.92 6.87 21.38
N VAL A 44 -5.74 5.75 20.68
CA VAL A 44 -6.59 4.56 20.84
C VAL A 44 -6.35 3.93 22.21
N ARG A 45 -7.13 2.90 22.52
CA ARG A 45 -7.03 2.26 23.84
C ARG A 45 -5.82 1.36 23.97
N PHE A 46 -5.43 0.66 22.89
CA PHE A 46 -4.40 -0.38 22.95
C PHE A 46 -3.26 -0.09 21.96
N ASP A 47 -3.44 -0.38 20.68
CA ASP A 47 -2.36 -0.41 19.69
C ASP A 47 -2.81 0.18 18.35
N THR A 48 -2.37 1.41 18.06
CA THR A 48 -2.66 2.06 16.77
C THR A 48 -1.86 1.38 15.67
N ASP A 49 -2.54 1.05 14.56
CA ASP A 49 -1.92 0.33 13.46
C ASP A 49 -2.18 1.02 12.12
N ASP A 50 -3.22 0.64 11.40
CA ASP A 50 -3.45 1.03 10.01
C ASP A 50 -4.57 2.08 9.88
N PRO A 51 -4.39 3.16 9.10
CA PRO A 51 -5.42 4.17 8.85
C PRO A 51 -5.96 4.14 7.43
N ALA A 52 -7.23 4.49 7.26
CA ALA A 52 -7.84 4.85 5.98
C ALA A 52 -8.46 6.25 6.06
N ILE A 53 -8.55 6.94 4.92
CA ILE A 53 -9.15 8.27 4.83
C ILE A 53 -10.37 8.21 3.93
N TRP A 54 -11.55 8.47 4.48
CA TRP A 54 -12.75 8.72 3.71
C TRP A 54 -12.90 10.21 3.40
N VAL A 55 -12.93 10.55 2.11
CA VAL A 55 -13.09 11.92 1.66
C VAL A 55 -14.58 12.18 1.41
N ASN A 56 -15.14 13.13 2.14
CA ASN A 56 -16.49 13.61 1.87
C ASN A 56 -16.47 14.55 0.65
N ALA A 57 -16.94 14.06 -0.50
CA ALA A 57 -16.92 14.84 -1.74
C ALA A 57 -17.83 16.08 -1.71
N ALA A 58 -18.88 16.07 -0.87
CA ALA A 58 -19.81 17.21 -0.73
C ALA A 58 -19.26 18.31 0.19
N ASP A 59 -18.52 17.92 1.23
CA ASP A 59 -17.85 18.83 2.17
C ASP A 59 -16.54 18.19 2.66
N PRO A 60 -15.41 18.47 2.01
CA PRO A 60 -14.12 17.89 2.38
C PRO A 60 -13.69 18.16 3.85
N ALA A 61 -14.22 19.21 4.47
CA ALA A 61 -13.94 19.50 5.88
C ALA A 61 -14.59 18.47 6.86
N GLN A 62 -15.57 17.71 6.37
CA GLN A 62 -16.23 16.60 7.08
C GLN A 62 -15.66 15.22 6.73
N SER A 63 -14.50 15.17 6.08
CA SER A 63 -13.79 13.92 5.83
C SER A 63 -13.36 13.27 7.15
N LEU A 64 -13.18 11.95 7.13
CA LEU A 64 -12.90 11.15 8.31
C LEU A 64 -11.59 10.37 8.15
N VAL A 65 -10.85 10.22 9.24
CA VAL A 65 -9.77 9.25 9.35
C VAL A 65 -10.28 8.08 10.18
N ILE A 66 -10.12 6.85 9.66
CA ILE A 66 -10.54 5.63 10.34
C ILE A 66 -9.26 4.85 10.65
N GLY A 67 -8.99 4.61 11.94
CA GLY A 67 -7.79 3.89 12.39
C GLY A 67 -8.15 2.61 13.11
N THR A 68 -7.33 1.58 12.94
CA THR A 68 -7.46 0.33 13.68
C THR A 68 -6.82 0.44 15.06
N ASP A 69 -7.41 -0.24 16.04
CA ASP A 69 -6.86 -0.51 17.37
C ASP A 69 -6.60 -2.03 17.46
N LYS A 70 -5.36 -2.44 17.15
CA LYS A 70 -4.95 -3.82 16.87
C LYS A 70 -4.80 -4.64 18.15
N ASP A 71 -5.91 -4.92 18.83
CA ASP A 71 -5.96 -5.75 20.04
C ASP A 71 -7.11 -6.77 19.98
N LYS A 72 -7.01 -7.84 20.77
CA LYS A 72 -8.08 -8.84 20.93
C LYS A 72 -9.43 -8.26 21.39
N ASN A 73 -9.44 -7.07 21.97
CA ASN A 73 -10.60 -6.28 22.33
C ASN A 73 -10.55 -4.89 21.65
N GLY A 74 -9.99 -4.84 20.47
CA GLY A 74 -9.77 -3.63 19.70
C GLY A 74 -11.02 -3.04 19.06
N GLY A 75 -10.81 -2.23 18.03
CA GLY A 75 -11.89 -1.53 17.35
C GLY A 75 -11.45 -0.72 16.15
N LEU A 76 -12.39 0.04 15.58
CA LEU A 76 -12.12 1.06 14.58
C LEU A 76 -12.41 2.41 15.22
N TYR A 77 -11.39 3.24 15.34
CA TYR A 77 -11.54 4.60 15.84
C TYR A 77 -11.72 5.55 14.66
N VAL A 78 -12.68 6.45 14.80
CA VAL A 78 -12.97 7.46 13.78
C VAL A 78 -12.58 8.82 14.30
N TYR A 79 -11.84 9.57 13.49
CA TYR A 79 -11.32 10.90 13.84
C TYR A 79 -11.80 11.94 12.83
N ASP A 80 -11.94 13.17 13.31
CA ASP A 80 -11.99 14.33 12.43
C ASP A 80 -10.59 14.67 11.87
N LEU A 81 -10.52 15.64 10.96
CA LEU A 81 -9.26 16.07 10.34
C LEU A 81 -8.28 16.77 11.31
N LYS A 82 -8.69 17.04 12.54
CA LYS A 82 -7.83 17.55 13.62
C LYS A 82 -7.36 16.45 14.56
N GLY A 83 -7.71 15.19 14.27
CA GLY A 83 -7.32 14.03 15.05
C GLY A 83 -8.15 13.80 16.30
N LYS A 84 -9.35 14.41 16.44
CA LYS A 84 -10.25 14.18 17.56
C LYS A 84 -11.13 12.97 17.31
N ILE A 85 -11.26 12.10 18.33
CA ILE A 85 -12.11 10.91 18.26
C ILE A 85 -13.59 11.31 18.22
N ILE A 86 -14.28 10.81 17.19
CA ILE A 86 -15.74 10.90 17.07
C ILE A 86 -16.32 9.65 17.73
N ARG A 87 -16.66 9.76 19.02
CA ARG A 87 -16.98 8.60 19.89
C ARG A 87 -18.18 7.80 19.42
N GLU A 88 -19.20 8.45 18.88
CA GLU A 88 -20.43 7.85 18.37
C GLU A 88 -20.23 7.05 17.08
N LYS A 89 -19.12 7.27 16.38
CA LYS A 89 -18.73 6.52 15.18
C LYS A 89 -17.69 5.42 15.45
N THR A 90 -17.16 5.37 16.68
CA THR A 90 -16.14 4.38 17.05
C THR A 90 -16.76 2.99 17.23
N VAL A 91 -16.27 2.01 16.48
CA VAL A 91 -16.65 0.60 16.61
C VAL A 91 -15.74 -0.08 17.62
N ARG A 92 -16.31 -0.81 18.58
CA ARG A 92 -15.55 -1.50 19.65
C ARG A 92 -15.82 -2.99 19.65
N GLY A 93 -14.92 -3.74 20.30
CA GLY A 93 -15.08 -5.17 20.56
C GLY A 93 -14.73 -6.06 19.38
N LEU A 94 -14.05 -5.52 18.38
CA LEU A 94 -13.47 -6.32 17.29
C LEU A 94 -12.32 -7.18 17.80
N LYS A 95 -12.14 -8.33 17.20
CA LYS A 95 -11.16 -9.33 17.59
C LYS A 95 -9.89 -9.21 16.76
N ARG A 96 -9.01 -8.30 17.15
CA ARG A 96 -7.76 -7.96 16.48
C ARG A 96 -8.00 -7.46 15.05
N PRO A 97 -8.65 -6.29 14.88
CA PRO A 97 -8.67 -5.64 13.58
C PRO A 97 -7.24 -5.26 13.20
N ASN A 98 -6.85 -5.57 11.96
CA ASN A 98 -5.49 -5.31 11.49
C ASN A 98 -5.46 -4.09 10.58
N ASN A 99 -6.02 -4.20 9.38
CA ASN A 99 -6.02 -3.13 8.40
C ASN A 99 -7.45 -2.70 8.05
N VAL A 100 -7.56 -1.50 7.52
CA VAL A 100 -8.83 -0.91 7.07
C VAL A 100 -8.63 -0.15 5.76
N ASP A 101 -9.59 -0.25 4.84
CA ASP A 101 -9.61 0.57 3.63
C ASP A 101 -11.03 1.05 3.32
N VAL A 102 -11.17 2.03 2.44
CA VAL A 102 -12.44 2.65 2.09
C VAL A 102 -12.76 2.56 0.60
N ALA A 103 -14.03 2.38 0.27
CA ALA A 103 -14.53 2.45 -1.09
C ALA A 103 -15.86 3.21 -1.16
N TYR A 104 -16.23 3.63 -2.37
CA TYR A 104 -17.35 4.52 -2.61
C TYR A 104 -18.41 3.85 -3.48
N GLY A 105 -19.68 4.03 -3.10
CA GLY A 105 -20.81 3.72 -3.94
C GLY A 105 -21.22 2.25 -4.03
N LEU A 106 -20.92 1.42 -3.01
CA LEU A 106 -21.47 0.04 -2.91
C LEU A 106 -22.99 0.07 -2.97
N THR A 107 -23.57 -0.67 -3.91
CA THR A 107 -25.03 -0.79 -4.01
C THR A 107 -25.53 -1.98 -3.19
N LEU A 108 -26.44 -1.71 -2.23
CA LEU A 108 -27.04 -2.71 -1.36
C LEU A 108 -28.52 -2.38 -1.12
N GLY A 109 -29.44 -3.27 -1.47
CA GLY A 109 -30.89 -3.03 -1.37
C GLY A 109 -31.35 -1.81 -2.18
N GLY A 110 -30.72 -1.56 -3.34
CA GLY A 110 -31.01 -0.41 -4.20
C GLY A 110 -30.50 0.93 -3.69
N LYS A 111 -29.76 0.96 -2.57
CA LYS A 111 -29.11 2.16 -2.00
C LYS A 111 -27.61 2.11 -2.20
N LYS A 112 -26.99 3.29 -2.37
CA LYS A 112 -25.54 3.42 -2.44
C LYS A 112 -24.95 3.79 -1.08
N PHE A 113 -23.86 3.14 -0.74
CA PHE A 113 -23.11 3.37 0.49
C PHE A 113 -21.63 3.54 0.17
N ASP A 114 -20.99 4.53 0.75
CA ASP A 114 -19.56 4.49 0.93
C ASP A 114 -19.27 3.55 2.10
N ILE A 115 -18.17 2.82 2.04
CA ILE A 115 -17.88 1.75 3.00
C ILE A 115 -16.46 1.84 3.55
N ALA A 116 -16.31 1.47 4.81
CA ALA A 116 -15.04 1.06 5.40
C ALA A 116 -15.04 -0.47 5.54
N VAL A 117 -13.97 -1.11 5.09
CA VAL A 117 -13.79 -2.57 5.22
C VAL A 117 -12.51 -2.83 6.00
N ALA A 118 -12.63 -3.61 7.08
CA ALA A 118 -11.50 -3.97 7.93
C ALA A 118 -11.33 -5.48 8.02
N THR A 119 -10.09 -5.93 8.18
CA THR A 119 -9.78 -7.32 8.54
C THR A 119 -9.95 -7.55 10.03
N GLU A 120 -10.61 -8.63 10.44
CA GLU A 120 -10.72 -9.07 11.83
C GLU A 120 -10.00 -10.41 11.98
N ARG A 121 -8.72 -10.37 12.39
CA ARG A 121 -7.77 -11.49 12.33
C ARG A 121 -8.28 -12.72 13.07
N MET A 122 -8.68 -12.58 14.34
CA MET A 122 -9.01 -13.71 15.22
C MET A 122 -10.34 -14.40 14.90
N THR A 123 -11.18 -13.79 14.05
CA THR A 123 -12.45 -14.38 13.60
C THR A 123 -12.42 -14.82 12.14
N HIS A 124 -11.31 -14.54 11.44
CA HIS A 124 -11.11 -14.84 10.03
C HIS A 124 -12.17 -14.18 9.12
N LYS A 125 -12.57 -12.94 9.47
CA LYS A 125 -13.64 -12.22 8.81
C LYS A 125 -13.17 -10.87 8.30
N ILE A 126 -13.77 -10.39 7.23
CA ILE A 126 -13.80 -8.98 6.93
C ILE A 126 -15.05 -8.36 7.55
N ARG A 127 -14.91 -7.11 8.02
CA ARG A 127 -15.98 -6.32 8.64
C ARG A 127 -16.28 -5.13 7.74
N VAL A 128 -17.55 -4.88 7.46
CA VAL A 128 -18.00 -3.83 6.53
C VAL A 128 -18.94 -2.88 7.22
N TYR A 129 -18.63 -1.59 7.14
CA TYR A 129 -19.41 -0.52 7.77
C TYR A 129 -19.75 0.57 6.75
N SER A 130 -20.95 1.13 6.86
CA SER A 130 -21.35 2.31 6.07
C SER A 130 -20.62 3.56 6.52
N LEU A 131 -20.30 4.45 5.61
CA LEU A 131 -19.76 5.78 5.88
C LEU A 131 -20.81 6.85 5.52
N PRO A 132 -20.86 7.94 6.27
CA PRO A 132 -20.00 8.30 7.42
C PRO A 132 -20.45 7.73 8.78
N ASP A 133 -21.50 6.91 8.86
CA ASP A 133 -22.19 6.57 10.11
C ASP A 133 -21.62 5.35 10.85
N MET A 134 -20.68 4.60 10.23
CA MET A 134 -20.07 3.38 10.78
C MET A 134 -21.09 2.33 11.23
N LYS A 135 -22.23 2.21 10.50
CA LYS A 135 -23.23 1.15 10.75
C LYS A 135 -22.79 -0.15 10.07
N PRO A 136 -22.87 -1.29 10.76
CA PRO A 136 -22.48 -2.57 10.16
C PRO A 136 -23.41 -2.96 9.01
N LEU A 137 -22.82 -3.41 7.90
CA LEU A 137 -23.52 -3.91 6.70
C LEU A 137 -23.33 -5.43 6.49
N ASP A 138 -22.52 -6.07 7.33
CA ASP A 138 -21.96 -7.41 7.14
C ASP A 138 -22.61 -8.51 7.98
N ASN A 139 -23.72 -8.23 8.69
CA ASN A 139 -24.38 -9.17 9.60
C ASN A 139 -23.43 -9.88 10.59
N GLY A 140 -22.41 -9.18 11.11
CA GLY A 140 -21.44 -9.75 12.06
C GLY A 140 -20.19 -10.31 11.39
N GLY A 141 -19.95 -9.95 10.15
CA GLY A 141 -18.73 -10.22 9.39
C GLY A 141 -18.84 -11.35 8.37
N ILE A 142 -18.06 -11.24 7.32
CA ILE A 142 -18.02 -12.18 6.20
C ILE A 142 -16.75 -13.03 6.30
N GLN A 143 -16.89 -14.35 6.32
CA GLN A 143 -15.77 -15.30 6.34
C GLN A 143 -14.95 -15.21 5.05
N VAL A 144 -13.64 -15.26 5.18
CA VAL A 144 -12.70 -15.30 4.07
C VAL A 144 -11.66 -16.42 4.28
N PHE A 145 -10.92 -16.76 3.24
CA PHE A 145 -9.99 -17.90 3.23
C PHE A 145 -10.63 -19.21 3.67
N GLU A 146 -11.90 -19.43 3.33
CA GLU A 146 -12.59 -20.67 3.66
C GLU A 146 -11.96 -21.86 2.92
N GLY A 147 -11.81 -22.98 3.63
CA GLY A 147 -11.15 -24.18 3.12
C GLY A 147 -9.62 -24.22 3.30
N GLU A 148 -8.99 -23.12 3.71
CA GLU A 148 -7.56 -23.13 4.05
C GLU A 148 -7.33 -23.84 5.39
N THR A 149 -6.35 -24.76 5.41
CA THR A 149 -6.05 -25.64 6.57
C THR A 149 -4.65 -25.44 7.14
N GLY A 150 -3.78 -24.67 6.48
CA GLY A 150 -2.45 -24.36 6.99
C GLY A 150 -2.50 -23.53 8.26
N THR A 151 -1.53 -23.73 9.15
CA THR A 151 -1.42 -22.95 10.39
C THR A 151 -1.33 -21.47 10.08
N MET A 152 -2.19 -20.65 10.70
CA MET A 152 -2.33 -19.20 10.46
C MET A 152 -2.69 -18.79 9.02
N PHE A 153 -3.05 -19.74 8.13
CA PHE A 153 -3.42 -19.42 6.73
C PHE A 153 -4.73 -18.64 6.64
N ARG A 154 -5.46 -18.53 7.72
CA ARG A 154 -6.68 -17.72 7.83
C ARG A 154 -6.51 -16.49 8.74
N ASP A 155 -5.35 -16.26 9.31
CA ASP A 155 -5.06 -15.10 10.13
C ASP A 155 -4.91 -13.86 9.25
N LEU A 156 -5.93 -13.00 9.25
CA LEU A 156 -6.00 -11.85 8.34
C LEU A 156 -4.96 -10.78 8.70
N MET A 157 -4.43 -10.16 7.65
CA MET A 157 -3.52 -9.01 7.73
C MET A 157 -4.07 -7.87 6.87
N GLY A 158 -3.38 -7.51 5.80
CA GLY A 158 -3.70 -6.42 4.90
C GLY A 158 -5.05 -6.53 4.20
N ILE A 159 -5.60 -5.38 3.83
CA ILE A 159 -6.77 -5.26 2.95
C ILE A 159 -6.64 -4.00 2.10
N ALA A 160 -7.07 -4.10 0.85
CA ALA A 160 -7.28 -2.94 0.00
C ALA A 160 -8.50 -3.15 -0.91
N LEU A 161 -9.15 -2.06 -1.28
CA LEU A 161 -10.39 -2.09 -2.06
C LEU A 161 -10.13 -1.60 -3.49
N TYR A 162 -10.53 -2.40 -4.45
CA TYR A 162 -10.53 -2.05 -5.86
C TYR A 162 -11.95 -1.77 -6.35
N THR A 163 -12.16 -0.62 -6.96
CA THR A 163 -13.41 -0.30 -7.66
C THR A 163 -13.13 -0.31 -9.17
N ASP A 164 -13.78 -1.22 -9.90
CA ASP A 164 -13.62 -1.31 -11.33
C ASP A 164 -14.36 -0.17 -12.08
N PRO A 165 -14.11 0.04 -13.38
CA PRO A 165 -14.79 1.06 -14.16
C PRO A 165 -16.33 0.90 -14.24
N ALA A 166 -16.87 -0.29 -13.94
CA ALA A 166 -18.31 -0.54 -13.86
C ALA A 166 -18.88 -0.25 -12.46
N GLY A 167 -18.05 0.17 -11.51
CA GLY A 167 -18.44 0.47 -10.13
C GLY A 167 -18.58 -0.78 -9.23
N LYS A 168 -18.08 -1.94 -9.66
CA LYS A 168 -18.01 -3.12 -8.79
C LYS A 168 -16.84 -2.98 -7.83
N ILE A 169 -17.07 -3.32 -6.56
CA ILE A 169 -16.06 -3.21 -5.50
C ILE A 169 -15.53 -4.59 -5.16
N TYR A 170 -14.21 -4.70 -5.14
CA TYR A 170 -13.50 -5.92 -4.78
C TYR A 170 -12.62 -5.67 -3.55
N ALA A 171 -12.63 -6.60 -2.60
CA ALA A 171 -11.70 -6.62 -1.48
C ALA A 171 -10.54 -7.56 -1.80
N VAL A 172 -9.31 -7.04 -1.78
CA VAL A 172 -8.07 -7.80 -1.85
C VAL A 172 -7.60 -8.04 -0.42
N VAL A 173 -7.57 -9.29 0.01
CA VAL A 173 -7.31 -9.65 1.40
C VAL A 173 -6.00 -10.42 1.51
N GLY A 174 -5.15 -9.98 2.44
CA GLY A 174 -3.92 -10.63 2.84
C GLY A 174 -4.06 -11.43 4.14
N ARG A 175 -3.05 -12.20 4.46
CA ARG A 175 -2.99 -13.09 5.63
C ARG A 175 -1.59 -13.12 6.24
N LYS A 176 -1.47 -13.59 7.48
CA LYS A 176 -0.22 -13.63 8.24
C LYS A 176 0.85 -14.50 7.57
N THR A 177 0.46 -15.66 7.07
CA THR A 177 1.29 -16.58 6.30
C THR A 177 0.40 -17.38 5.35
N GLY A 178 1.00 -18.00 4.34
CA GLY A 178 0.22 -18.69 3.32
C GLY A 178 1.09 -19.49 2.36
N PRO A 179 0.49 -20.04 1.29
CA PRO A 179 1.21 -20.78 0.28
C PRO A 179 2.14 -19.85 -0.50
N THR A 180 3.27 -20.42 -0.95
CA THR A 180 4.26 -19.76 -1.82
C THR A 180 4.07 -20.09 -3.30
N ASP A 181 2.94 -20.67 -3.66
CA ASP A 181 2.58 -21.15 -5.00
C ASP A 181 1.94 -20.10 -5.91
N GLY A 182 1.90 -18.84 -5.46
CA GLY A 182 1.30 -17.74 -6.20
C GLY A 182 -0.18 -17.50 -5.90
N THR A 183 -0.71 -18.09 -4.81
CA THR A 183 -2.13 -17.96 -4.40
C THR A 183 -2.31 -17.30 -3.03
N TYR A 184 -1.34 -16.51 -2.60
CA TYR A 184 -1.30 -15.94 -1.25
C TYR A 184 -2.43 -14.95 -0.98
N LEU A 185 -2.74 -14.04 -1.90
CA LEU A 185 -3.83 -13.07 -1.79
C LEU A 185 -5.12 -13.62 -2.39
N TRP A 186 -6.24 -13.35 -1.72
CA TRP A 186 -7.56 -13.65 -2.26
C TRP A 186 -8.34 -12.36 -2.53
N GLN A 187 -9.01 -12.32 -3.68
CA GLN A 187 -9.82 -11.17 -4.11
C GLN A 187 -11.30 -11.57 -4.16
N TYR A 188 -12.13 -10.78 -3.49
CA TYR A 188 -13.56 -11.03 -3.34
C TYR A 188 -14.36 -9.89 -3.93
N LEU A 189 -15.37 -10.20 -4.76
CA LEU A 189 -16.39 -9.25 -5.18
C LEU A 189 -17.36 -9.01 -4.02
N LEU A 190 -17.53 -7.74 -3.63
CA LEU A 190 -18.51 -7.32 -2.63
C LEU A 190 -19.80 -6.92 -3.36
N GLU A 191 -20.88 -7.63 -3.10
CA GLU A 191 -22.14 -7.42 -3.83
C GLU A 191 -23.39 -7.73 -2.99
N ASP A 192 -24.53 -7.24 -3.43
CA ASP A 192 -25.84 -7.62 -2.89
C ASP A 192 -26.16 -9.09 -3.24
N ASP A 193 -26.64 -9.86 -2.28
CA ASP A 193 -27.09 -11.24 -2.51
C ASP A 193 -28.47 -11.34 -3.19
N GLY A 194 -29.10 -10.19 -3.51
CA GLY A 194 -30.45 -10.07 -4.04
C GLY A 194 -31.52 -9.89 -2.97
N ASN A 195 -31.13 -9.92 -1.67
CA ASN A 195 -32.03 -9.73 -0.53
C ASN A 195 -31.59 -8.56 0.36
N ALA A 196 -30.90 -7.59 -0.21
CA ALA A 196 -30.31 -6.46 0.50
C ALA A 196 -29.29 -6.88 1.59
N ARG A 197 -28.61 -8.02 1.41
CA ARG A 197 -27.55 -8.48 2.29
C ARG A 197 -26.24 -8.50 1.53
N LEU A 198 -25.19 -8.06 2.21
CA LEU A 198 -23.85 -8.06 1.65
C LEU A 198 -23.27 -9.48 1.66
N LYS A 199 -22.73 -9.91 0.53
CA LYS A 199 -21.89 -11.12 0.40
C LYS A 199 -20.55 -10.77 -0.24
N ALA A 200 -19.55 -11.62 -0.02
CA ALA A 200 -18.26 -11.57 -0.69
C ALA A 200 -18.06 -12.84 -1.49
N THR A 201 -17.97 -12.72 -2.81
CA THR A 201 -17.76 -13.84 -3.72
C THR A 201 -16.31 -13.92 -4.12
N LEU A 202 -15.63 -15.04 -3.83
CA LEU A 202 -14.23 -15.26 -4.25
C LEU A 202 -14.14 -15.29 -5.77
N VAL A 203 -13.34 -14.37 -6.35
CA VAL A 203 -13.17 -14.25 -7.80
C VAL A 203 -11.76 -14.59 -8.27
N ARG A 204 -10.75 -14.47 -7.39
CA ARG A 204 -9.36 -14.72 -7.75
C ARG A 204 -8.51 -15.10 -6.53
N LYS A 205 -7.59 -16.05 -6.73
CA LYS A 205 -6.45 -16.31 -5.85
C LYS A 205 -5.19 -15.96 -6.62
N PHE A 206 -4.31 -15.15 -6.08
CA PHE A 206 -3.13 -14.68 -6.79
C PHE A 206 -2.04 -14.20 -5.82
N GLY A 207 -0.91 -13.77 -6.36
CA GLY A 207 0.14 -13.11 -5.63
C GLY A 207 1.20 -14.05 -5.09
N LYS A 208 2.45 -13.73 -5.41
CA LYS A 208 3.62 -14.43 -4.87
C LYS A 208 3.84 -14.04 -3.41
N TYR A 209 4.37 -14.95 -2.65
CA TYR A 209 4.80 -14.77 -1.28
C TYR A 209 6.16 -15.44 -1.07
N SER A 210 7.10 -14.71 -0.49
CA SER A 210 8.46 -15.23 -0.27
C SER A 210 8.55 -16.30 0.81
N GLY A 211 7.62 -16.29 1.76
CA GLY A 211 7.70 -17.13 2.96
C GLY A 211 8.71 -16.64 4.00
N LEU A 212 9.33 -15.48 3.80
CA LEU A 212 10.35 -14.94 4.72
C LEU A 212 9.69 -14.23 5.91
N LYS A 213 8.78 -13.29 5.64
CA LYS A 213 8.08 -12.54 6.66
C LYS A 213 6.60 -12.43 6.32
N GLU A 214 5.93 -11.36 6.64
CA GLU A 214 4.50 -11.19 6.36
C GLU A 214 4.21 -10.23 5.22
N ILE A 215 2.97 -10.17 4.78
CA ILE A 215 2.46 -9.15 3.87
C ILE A 215 1.33 -8.44 4.60
N GLU A 216 1.65 -7.30 5.18
CA GLU A 216 0.68 -6.50 5.94
C GLU A 216 0.07 -5.41 5.06
N SER A 217 0.87 -4.70 4.29
CA SER A 217 0.38 -3.60 3.48
C SER A 217 -0.01 -4.02 2.07
N ILE A 218 -1.22 -3.63 1.68
CA ILE A 218 -1.75 -3.72 0.31
C ILE A 218 -2.30 -2.35 -0.07
N ALA A 219 -1.98 -1.87 -1.26
CA ALA A 219 -2.52 -0.62 -1.81
C ALA A 219 -3.07 -0.83 -3.22
N VAL A 220 -4.16 -0.15 -3.55
CA VAL A 220 -4.78 -0.22 -4.87
C VAL A 220 -4.77 1.15 -5.53
N ASP A 221 -4.26 1.20 -6.76
CA ASP A 221 -4.39 2.33 -7.65
C ASP A 221 -5.60 2.13 -8.55
N ASN A 222 -6.73 2.70 -8.17
CA ASN A 222 -7.99 2.52 -8.87
C ASN A 222 -7.98 3.12 -10.29
N GLU A 223 -7.26 4.24 -10.50
CA GLU A 223 -7.21 4.91 -11.81
C GLU A 223 -6.31 4.15 -12.79
N LEU A 224 -5.16 3.66 -12.34
CA LEU A 224 -4.24 2.90 -13.18
C LEU A 224 -4.56 1.40 -13.22
N GLY A 225 -5.40 0.92 -12.30
CA GLY A 225 -5.85 -0.47 -12.22
C GLY A 225 -4.76 -1.43 -11.75
N TYR A 226 -3.98 -1.04 -10.73
CA TYR A 226 -2.91 -1.86 -10.17
C TYR A 226 -3.09 -2.12 -8.68
N ILE A 227 -2.63 -3.28 -8.25
CA ILE A 227 -2.44 -3.67 -6.85
C ILE A 227 -0.95 -3.67 -6.55
N TYR A 228 -0.57 -3.10 -5.42
CA TYR A 228 0.76 -3.16 -4.84
C TYR A 228 0.68 -3.81 -3.47
N TYR A 229 1.66 -4.62 -3.11
CA TYR A 229 1.79 -5.12 -1.74
C TYR A 229 3.25 -5.31 -1.35
N SER A 230 3.56 -5.07 -0.08
CA SER A 230 4.89 -5.30 0.49
C SER A 230 5.04 -6.77 0.88
N ASP A 231 5.87 -7.50 0.14
CA ASP A 231 6.42 -8.78 0.58
C ASP A 231 7.67 -8.42 1.40
N GLU A 232 7.50 -8.36 2.72
CA GLU A 232 8.49 -7.79 3.63
C GLU A 232 9.84 -8.48 3.49
N GLN A 233 10.93 -7.68 3.51
CA GLN A 233 12.32 -8.06 3.23
C GLN A 233 12.60 -8.47 1.77
N VAL A 234 11.62 -8.38 0.87
CA VAL A 234 11.80 -8.70 -0.55
C VAL A 234 11.57 -7.48 -1.42
N GLY A 235 10.50 -6.74 -1.17
CA GLY A 235 10.13 -5.57 -1.95
C GLY A 235 8.64 -5.45 -2.19
N VAL A 236 8.26 -4.48 -3.01
CA VAL A 236 6.87 -4.22 -3.39
C VAL A 236 6.57 -4.94 -4.70
N ARG A 237 5.56 -5.80 -4.68
CA ARG A 237 5.07 -6.53 -5.86
C ARG A 237 3.88 -5.81 -6.48
N LYS A 238 3.80 -5.84 -7.81
CA LYS A 238 2.77 -5.19 -8.62
C LYS A 238 1.98 -6.19 -9.44
N TYR A 239 0.66 -6.07 -9.43
CA TYR A 239 -0.28 -6.89 -10.20
C TYR A 239 -1.39 -6.03 -10.82
N TYR A 240 -2.11 -6.55 -11.83
CA TYR A 240 -3.37 -5.93 -12.23
C TYR A 240 -4.43 -6.06 -11.13
N ALA A 241 -5.22 -5.00 -10.93
CA ALA A 241 -6.34 -5.00 -9.99
C ALA A 241 -7.59 -5.71 -10.56
N ASP A 242 -7.81 -5.62 -11.86
CA ASP A 242 -8.88 -6.31 -12.55
C ASP A 242 -8.64 -7.83 -12.54
N PRO A 243 -9.50 -8.64 -11.91
CA PRO A 243 -9.33 -10.09 -11.84
C PRO A 243 -9.36 -10.77 -13.21
N ALA A 244 -9.94 -10.16 -14.24
CA ALA A 244 -9.98 -10.71 -15.59
C ALA A 244 -8.63 -10.62 -16.31
N LYS A 245 -7.68 -9.82 -15.80
CA LYS A 245 -6.33 -9.67 -16.42
C LYS A 245 -5.31 -10.71 -15.97
N GLY A 246 -5.72 -11.72 -15.21
CA GLY A 246 -4.87 -12.85 -14.82
C GLY A 246 -4.01 -12.57 -13.59
N ASN A 247 -3.06 -13.48 -13.32
CA ASN A 247 -2.29 -13.57 -12.08
C ASN A 247 -0.78 -13.31 -12.27
N GLU A 248 -0.39 -12.71 -13.39
CA GLU A 248 1.00 -12.43 -13.67
C GLU A 248 1.52 -11.27 -12.83
N GLU A 249 2.72 -11.44 -12.24
CA GLU A 249 3.44 -10.37 -11.57
C GLU A 249 4.01 -9.42 -12.62
N LEU A 250 3.64 -8.14 -12.53
CA LEU A 250 4.06 -7.11 -13.48
C LEU A 250 5.41 -6.49 -13.13
N ALA A 251 5.71 -6.38 -11.83
CA ALA A 251 6.97 -5.82 -11.35
C ALA A 251 7.23 -6.22 -9.89
N LEU A 252 8.52 -6.20 -9.54
CA LEU A 252 9.04 -6.17 -8.18
C LEU A 252 9.97 -4.97 -8.08
N PHE A 253 9.74 -4.07 -7.14
CA PHE A 253 10.55 -2.87 -6.89
C PHE A 253 10.69 -2.62 -5.40
N ALA A 254 11.34 -1.53 -5.00
CA ALA A 254 11.56 -1.22 -3.59
C ALA A 254 12.24 -2.38 -2.82
N SER A 255 13.16 -3.09 -3.47
CA SER A 255 13.83 -4.28 -2.94
C SER A 255 15.17 -3.99 -2.26
N GLU A 256 15.63 -2.74 -2.30
CA GLU A 256 16.96 -2.36 -1.80
C GLU A 256 16.90 -1.10 -0.94
N GLY A 257 17.91 -0.98 -0.05
CA GLY A 257 18.14 0.23 0.73
C GLY A 257 17.18 0.42 1.91
N TYR A 258 16.41 -0.59 2.31
CA TYR A 258 15.63 -0.60 3.55
C TYR A 258 16.49 -1.06 4.72
N THR A 259 16.20 -0.52 5.91
CA THR A 259 16.95 -0.85 7.13
C THR A 259 16.60 -2.26 7.62
N GLU A 260 15.33 -2.60 7.63
CA GLU A 260 14.79 -3.94 7.92
C GLU A 260 13.63 -4.24 6.99
N ASP A 261 12.46 -3.63 7.21
CA ASP A 261 11.22 -3.96 6.53
C ASP A 261 10.71 -2.82 5.65
N ASN A 262 10.33 -3.16 4.42
CA ASN A 262 9.47 -2.37 3.58
C ASN A 262 8.02 -2.75 3.93
N GLU A 263 7.29 -1.88 4.62
CA GLU A 263 5.99 -2.24 5.19
C GLU A 263 4.83 -1.45 4.56
N GLY A 264 4.49 -0.28 5.09
CA GLY A 264 3.34 0.50 4.64
C GLY A 264 3.48 1.05 3.23
N ILE A 265 2.40 1.01 2.45
CA ILE A 265 2.34 1.59 1.10
C ILE A 265 1.21 2.62 1.06
N SER A 266 1.51 3.80 0.50
CA SER A 266 0.50 4.82 0.21
C SER A 266 0.72 5.42 -1.17
N ILE A 267 -0.36 5.84 -1.84
CA ILE A 267 -0.32 6.42 -3.17
C ILE A 267 -0.72 7.89 -3.09
N TYR A 268 0.21 8.78 -3.43
CA TYR A 268 -0.02 10.21 -3.54
C TYR A 268 -0.21 10.60 -5.01
N LYS A 269 -1.45 10.96 -5.37
CA LYS A 269 -1.83 11.31 -6.74
C LYS A 269 -1.61 12.80 -6.99
N THR A 270 -0.89 13.15 -8.06
CA THR A 270 -0.76 14.52 -8.57
C THR A 270 -1.67 14.78 -9.77
N SER A 271 -2.06 13.70 -10.47
CA SER A 271 -3.06 13.72 -11.55
C SER A 271 -3.72 12.32 -11.65
N ALA A 272 -4.57 12.11 -12.63
CA ALA A 272 -5.15 10.78 -12.91
C ALA A 272 -4.09 9.72 -13.21
N THR A 273 -2.95 10.10 -13.77
CA THR A 273 -1.91 9.15 -14.22
C THR A 273 -0.54 9.37 -13.60
N THR A 274 -0.32 10.48 -12.91
CA THR A 274 0.97 10.82 -12.30
C THR A 274 0.89 10.89 -10.78
N GLY A 275 2.03 10.75 -10.11
CA GLY A 275 2.13 10.84 -8.67
C GLY A 275 3.29 10.04 -8.10
N TYR A 276 3.12 9.63 -6.85
CA TYR A 276 4.15 8.93 -6.11
C TYR A 276 3.57 7.72 -5.37
N ILE A 277 4.38 6.69 -5.22
CA ILE A 277 4.16 5.58 -4.30
C ILE A 277 5.14 5.79 -3.14
N LEU A 278 4.60 5.89 -1.93
CA LEU A 278 5.38 6.02 -0.71
C LEU A 278 5.43 4.65 -0.04
N VAL A 279 6.64 4.19 0.28
CA VAL A 279 6.86 2.91 0.97
C VAL A 279 7.59 3.19 2.27
N SER A 280 7.04 2.75 3.39
CA SER A 280 7.68 2.95 4.69
C SER A 280 8.90 2.07 4.85
N ASP A 281 9.99 2.66 5.37
CA ASP A 281 11.14 1.99 5.96
C ASP A 281 10.96 2.10 7.47
N GLN A 282 10.26 1.13 8.06
CA GLN A 282 9.74 1.21 9.42
C GLN A 282 10.85 1.44 10.44
N SER A 283 11.91 0.66 10.38
CA SER A 283 13.02 0.73 11.34
C SER A 283 13.87 2.00 11.21
N ALA A 284 13.90 2.61 10.03
CA ALA A 284 14.57 3.89 9.80
C ALA A 284 13.65 5.10 10.09
N ASN A 285 12.37 4.88 10.36
CA ASN A 285 11.37 5.94 10.61
C ASN A 285 11.32 6.96 9.47
N GLN A 286 11.33 6.47 8.22
CA GLN A 286 11.31 7.27 7.00
C GLN A 286 10.44 6.62 5.92
N PHE A 287 10.19 7.37 4.83
CA PHE A 287 9.51 6.88 3.64
C PHE A 287 10.44 6.97 2.44
N LYS A 288 10.43 5.94 1.60
CA LYS A 288 11.02 5.98 0.26
C LYS A 288 9.93 6.30 -0.75
N VAL A 289 10.27 7.12 -1.74
CA VAL A 289 9.33 7.65 -2.71
C VAL A 289 9.67 7.11 -4.08
N TYR A 290 8.68 6.56 -4.78
CA TYR A 290 8.81 5.99 -6.11
C TYR A 290 7.84 6.68 -7.06
N SER A 291 8.19 6.76 -8.34
CA SER A 291 7.30 7.25 -9.38
C SER A 291 6.08 6.33 -9.52
N ARG A 292 4.87 6.90 -9.52
CA ARG A 292 3.61 6.16 -9.71
C ARG A 292 3.45 5.63 -11.12
N GLU A 293 4.01 6.30 -12.13
CA GLU A 293 3.80 6.01 -13.53
C GLU A 293 4.33 4.65 -13.97
N GLY A 294 5.49 4.26 -13.51
CA GLY A 294 6.11 2.94 -13.68
C GLY A 294 5.96 2.32 -15.06
N ARG A 295 6.27 3.07 -16.14
CA ARG A 295 5.89 2.68 -17.51
C ARG A 295 6.60 1.46 -18.05
N ASN A 296 7.88 1.28 -17.77
CA ASN A 296 8.72 0.27 -18.43
C ASN A 296 9.39 -0.66 -17.43
N ASN A 297 8.83 -0.84 -16.22
CA ASN A 297 9.54 -1.45 -15.12
C ASN A 297 10.69 -0.56 -14.62
N PRO A 298 11.06 -0.68 -13.44
CA PRO A 298 10.25 -0.59 -12.23
C PRO A 298 9.99 0.87 -11.90
N HIS A 299 9.13 1.08 -10.93
CA HIS A 299 8.94 2.40 -10.35
C HIS A 299 10.30 2.92 -9.86
N ASP A 300 10.87 3.89 -10.56
CA ASP A 300 12.17 4.47 -10.21
C ASP A 300 12.06 5.24 -8.88
N HIS A 301 13.12 5.19 -8.10
CA HIS A 301 13.23 6.00 -6.90
C HIS A 301 13.20 7.47 -7.28
N ALA A 302 12.27 8.26 -6.71
CA ALA A 302 12.06 9.66 -7.03
C ALA A 302 12.97 10.59 -6.24
#